data_d96fd7a354eb0f54118f6bf3a60204df
#
_entry.id   d96fd7a354eb0f54118f6bf3a60204df
#
_cell.length_a   1.000
_cell.length_b   1.000
_cell.length_c   1.000
_cell.angle_alpha   90.00
_cell.angle_beta   90.00
_cell.angle_gamma   90.00
#
_symmetry.space_group_name_H-M   'P 1'
#
loop_
_entity.id
_entity.type
_entity.pdbx_description
1 polymer ?
#
loop_
_entity_poly.entity_id
_entity_poly.type
_entity_poly.pdbx_seq_one_letter_code
_entity_poly.pdbx_strand_id
1 'polypeptide(L)'
;MKFGNLGVWFFFDGLSSPDSAKAAQRIESLGYSILWIPETVGKNPMVLASWLLANTKKLIVATGIANIYHREPGVTLSAQQSLAEQSNNRFLLGLGVSHKPIVEGVRGLKYGPPVATMRKYLEDMEASPYTGVSGSEVPPTVIAALGPKMLALASE
;
A
#
# COMPACT_ATOMS: atom_id res chain seq x y z
N MET A 1 -9.65 -9.79 7.39
CA MET A 1 -8.48 -10.32 6.61
C MET A 1 -7.68 -11.29 7.48
N LYS A 2 -7.33 -12.49 6.97
CA LYS A 2 -6.49 -13.46 7.72
C LYS A 2 -5.10 -13.50 7.08
N PHE A 3 -4.08 -13.13 7.85
CA PHE A 3 -2.68 -13.23 7.43
C PHE A 3 -2.16 -14.65 7.66
N GLY A 4 -1.44 -15.20 6.70
CA GLY A 4 -0.67 -16.43 6.89
C GLY A 4 0.70 -16.16 7.51
N ASN A 5 1.50 -17.21 7.65
CA ASN A 5 2.81 -17.12 8.33
C ASN A 5 3.93 -16.54 7.48
N LEU A 6 3.79 -16.53 6.14
CA LEU A 6 4.84 -16.11 5.21
C LEU A 6 4.31 -15.16 4.15
N GLY A 7 5.07 -14.09 3.91
CA GLY A 7 4.85 -13.13 2.83
C GLY A 7 6.10 -12.95 1.98
N VAL A 8 5.93 -12.38 0.80
CA VAL A 8 7.00 -12.01 -0.12
C VAL A 8 6.98 -10.50 -0.31
N TRP A 9 8.13 -9.85 -0.25
CA TRP A 9 8.32 -8.49 -0.74
C TRP A 9 9.01 -8.58 -2.10
N PHE A 10 8.41 -8.00 -3.15
CA PHE A 10 8.91 -8.14 -4.51
C PHE A 10 8.78 -6.85 -5.32
N PHE A 11 9.81 -6.58 -6.11
CA PHE A 11 9.97 -5.39 -6.94
C PHE A 11 9.57 -5.69 -8.39
N PHE A 12 8.49 -5.07 -8.88
CA PHE A 12 7.90 -5.39 -10.18
C PHE A 12 8.28 -4.44 -11.32
N ASP A 13 9.06 -3.37 -11.08
CA ASP A 13 9.30 -2.33 -12.08
C ASP A 13 9.96 -2.86 -13.37
N GLY A 14 10.77 -3.92 -13.26
CA GLY A 14 11.42 -4.56 -14.41
C GLY A 14 10.54 -5.58 -15.17
N LEU A 15 9.30 -5.85 -14.74
CA LEU A 15 8.43 -6.82 -15.37
C LEU A 15 7.32 -6.15 -16.19
N SER A 16 6.94 -6.76 -17.31
CA SER A 16 5.71 -6.41 -18.02
C SER A 16 4.48 -6.72 -17.16
N SER A 17 3.31 -6.17 -17.49
CA SER A 17 2.07 -6.48 -16.75
C SER A 17 1.70 -7.95 -16.83
N PRO A 18 1.77 -8.64 -17.98
CA PRO A 18 1.56 -10.09 -18.05
C PRO A 18 2.55 -10.89 -17.19
N ASP A 19 3.83 -10.52 -17.18
CA ASP A 19 4.82 -11.24 -16.37
C ASP A 19 4.68 -10.93 -14.88
N SER A 20 4.24 -9.73 -14.52
CA SER A 20 3.86 -9.38 -13.15
C SER A 20 2.70 -10.26 -12.65
N ALA A 21 1.69 -10.48 -13.48
CA ALA A 21 0.57 -11.38 -13.15
C ALA A 21 1.05 -12.83 -12.95
N LYS A 22 1.89 -13.36 -13.87
CA LYS A 22 2.47 -14.70 -13.74
C LYS A 22 3.31 -14.86 -12.47
N ALA A 23 4.12 -13.84 -12.13
CA ALA A 23 4.92 -13.86 -10.90
C ALA A 23 4.03 -13.90 -9.65
N ALA A 24 2.97 -13.08 -9.58
CA ALA A 24 2.02 -13.09 -8.47
C ALA A 24 1.28 -14.43 -8.36
N GLN A 25 0.82 -15.01 -9.48
CA GLN A 25 0.21 -16.34 -9.53
C GLN A 25 1.18 -17.43 -9.04
N ARG A 26 2.47 -17.30 -9.39
CA ARG A 26 3.50 -18.25 -8.91
C ARG A 26 3.70 -18.13 -7.39
N ILE A 27 3.76 -16.89 -6.86
CA ILE A 27 3.84 -16.62 -5.42
C ILE A 27 2.62 -17.24 -4.71
N GLU A 28 1.42 -17.04 -5.23
CA GLU A 28 0.19 -17.63 -4.71
C GLU A 28 0.24 -19.17 -4.72
N SER A 29 0.69 -19.77 -5.82
CA SER A 29 0.76 -21.23 -5.97
C SER A 29 1.77 -21.90 -5.03
N LEU A 30 2.78 -21.15 -4.57
CA LEU A 30 3.75 -21.57 -3.57
C LEU A 30 3.24 -21.47 -2.13
N GLY A 31 2.00 -20.99 -1.93
CA GLY A 31 1.35 -20.91 -0.62
C GLY A 31 1.69 -19.66 0.20
N TYR A 32 2.34 -18.66 -0.39
CA TYR A 32 2.49 -17.38 0.27
C TYR A 32 1.13 -16.68 0.39
N SER A 33 0.87 -16.08 1.54
CA SER A 33 -0.42 -15.44 1.85
C SER A 33 -0.47 -13.96 1.46
N ILE A 34 0.68 -13.28 1.45
CA ILE A 34 0.76 -11.84 1.21
C ILE A 34 1.94 -11.49 0.32
N LEU A 35 1.71 -10.58 -0.61
CA LEU A 35 2.70 -9.99 -1.50
C LEU A 35 2.79 -8.48 -1.24
N TRP A 36 3.95 -8.04 -0.78
CA TRP A 36 4.26 -6.63 -0.54
C TRP A 36 4.93 -6.02 -1.76
N ILE A 37 4.38 -4.91 -2.26
CA ILE A 37 4.92 -4.18 -3.40
C ILE A 37 5.38 -2.77 -2.98
N PRO A 38 6.63 -2.38 -3.28
CA PRO A 38 7.13 -1.04 -2.96
C PRO A 38 6.64 0.01 -3.97
N GLU A 39 6.67 1.26 -3.53
CA GLU A 39 6.55 2.42 -4.42
C GLU A 39 7.90 3.12 -4.57
N THR A 40 8.36 3.24 -5.80
CA THR A 40 9.59 3.93 -6.16
C THR A 40 9.35 4.98 -7.26
N VAL A 41 10.13 4.97 -8.31
CA VAL A 41 9.98 5.87 -9.47
C VAL A 41 9.37 5.18 -10.70
N GLY A 42 9.06 3.90 -10.58
CA GLY A 42 8.51 3.08 -11.67
C GLY A 42 6.99 2.98 -11.63
N LYS A 43 6.48 1.77 -11.43
CA LYS A 43 5.04 1.48 -11.45
C LYS A 43 4.30 2.18 -10.29
N ASN A 44 3.11 2.71 -10.61
CA ASN A 44 2.19 3.17 -9.56
C ASN A 44 1.68 1.96 -8.75
N PRO A 45 1.85 1.92 -7.43
CA PRO A 45 1.52 0.75 -6.61
C PRO A 45 0.03 0.44 -6.57
N MET A 46 -0.86 1.45 -6.65
CA MET A 46 -2.31 1.21 -6.64
C MET A 46 -2.78 0.57 -7.94
N VAL A 47 -2.26 1.03 -9.08
CA VAL A 47 -2.54 0.44 -10.41
C VAL A 47 -1.98 -0.97 -10.48
N LEU A 48 -0.76 -1.18 -10.00
CA LEU A 48 -0.15 -2.51 -9.95
C LEU A 48 -0.94 -3.44 -9.02
N ALA A 49 -1.33 -2.98 -7.83
CA ALA A 49 -2.13 -3.77 -6.89
C ALA A 49 -3.46 -4.22 -7.51
N SER A 50 -4.18 -3.32 -8.18
CA SER A 50 -5.41 -3.67 -8.91
C SER A 50 -5.19 -4.80 -9.91
N TRP A 51 -4.13 -4.68 -10.71
CA TRP A 51 -3.77 -5.70 -11.70
C TRP A 51 -3.44 -7.06 -11.07
N LEU A 52 -2.62 -7.06 -10.02
CA LEU A 52 -2.23 -8.30 -9.32
C LEU A 52 -3.42 -8.96 -8.62
N LEU A 53 -4.29 -8.17 -7.98
CA LEU A 53 -5.50 -8.65 -7.32
C LEU A 53 -6.48 -9.27 -8.33
N ALA A 54 -6.64 -8.67 -9.51
CA ALA A 54 -7.49 -9.19 -10.58
C ALA A 54 -6.97 -10.52 -11.17
N ASN A 55 -5.65 -10.76 -11.09
CA ASN A 55 -5.00 -11.95 -11.65
C ASN A 55 -4.67 -13.03 -10.61
N THR A 56 -5.07 -12.86 -9.35
CA THR A 56 -4.89 -13.83 -8.26
C THR A 56 -6.22 -14.11 -7.56
N LYS A 57 -6.32 -15.20 -6.80
CA LYS A 57 -7.59 -15.64 -6.19
C LYS A 57 -7.66 -15.47 -4.68
N LYS A 58 -6.53 -15.66 -3.99
CA LYS A 58 -6.44 -15.70 -2.51
C LYS A 58 -5.35 -14.77 -1.98
N LEU A 59 -4.37 -14.42 -2.82
CA LEU A 59 -3.22 -13.62 -2.42
C LEU A 59 -3.67 -12.25 -1.94
N ILE A 60 -3.21 -11.86 -0.76
CA ILE A 60 -3.32 -10.49 -0.27
C ILE A 60 -2.22 -9.68 -0.96
N VAL A 61 -2.57 -8.55 -1.55
CA VAL A 61 -1.58 -7.61 -2.08
C VAL A 61 -1.50 -6.40 -1.16
N ALA A 62 -0.29 -6.09 -0.73
CA ALA A 62 -0.03 -4.99 0.19
C ALA A 62 0.98 -4.01 -0.40
N THR A 63 0.82 -2.72 -0.12
CA THR A 63 1.89 -1.76 -0.40
C THR A 63 2.93 -1.80 0.72
N GLY A 64 4.19 -1.95 0.36
CA GLY A 64 5.30 -2.01 1.31
C GLY A 64 6.47 -1.12 0.90
N ILE A 65 6.28 0.16 0.88
CA ILE A 65 5.16 1.02 1.28
C ILE A 65 4.66 1.88 0.12
N ALA A 66 3.42 2.41 0.21
CA ALA A 66 2.99 3.56 -0.57
C ALA A 66 3.44 4.85 0.14
N ASN A 67 4.01 5.77 -0.61
CA ASN A 67 4.58 7.00 -0.07
C ASN A 67 3.50 8.07 0.13
N ILE A 68 3.36 8.58 1.36
CA ILE A 68 2.35 9.60 1.71
C ILE A 68 2.55 10.94 0.98
N TYR A 69 3.75 11.23 0.49
CA TYR A 69 4.03 12.46 -0.27
C TYR A 69 3.58 12.40 -1.74
N HIS A 70 3.24 11.23 -2.26
CA HIS A 70 2.92 11.07 -3.67
C HIS A 70 1.43 11.22 -3.98
N ARG A 71 0.58 11.28 -2.98
CA ARG A 71 -0.88 11.44 -3.15
C ARG A 71 -1.54 12.07 -1.94
N GLU A 72 -2.59 12.78 -2.20
CA GLU A 72 -3.43 13.42 -1.19
C GLU A 72 -4.17 12.34 -0.36
N PRO A 73 -4.42 12.57 0.97
CA PRO A 73 -5.03 11.58 1.86
C PRO A 73 -6.37 11.00 1.37
N GLY A 74 -7.30 11.86 0.90
CA GLY A 74 -8.59 11.40 0.39
C GLY A 74 -8.48 10.56 -0.89
N VAL A 75 -7.49 10.87 -1.76
CA VAL A 75 -7.19 10.03 -2.94
C VAL A 75 -6.66 8.67 -2.51
N THR A 76 -5.88 8.62 -1.44
CA THR A 76 -5.38 7.35 -0.87
C THR A 76 -6.53 6.53 -0.26
N LEU A 77 -7.43 7.16 0.49
CA LEU A 77 -8.64 6.51 1.00
C LEU A 77 -9.47 5.94 -0.14
N SER A 78 -9.72 6.72 -1.19
CA SER A 78 -10.49 6.28 -2.34
C SER A 78 -9.86 5.08 -3.04
N ALA A 79 -8.53 5.07 -3.20
CA ALA A 79 -7.81 3.93 -3.76
C ALA A 79 -7.91 2.69 -2.85
N GLN A 80 -7.75 2.85 -1.54
CA GLN A 80 -7.87 1.77 -0.55
C GLN A 80 -9.26 1.14 -0.59
N GLN A 81 -10.31 1.94 -0.56
CA GLN A 81 -11.70 1.47 -0.58
C GLN A 81 -12.02 0.75 -1.89
N SER A 82 -11.64 1.32 -3.04
CA SER A 82 -11.87 0.72 -4.35
C SER A 82 -11.12 -0.61 -4.51
N LEU A 83 -9.86 -0.69 -4.06
CA LEU A 83 -9.06 -1.91 -4.11
C LEU A 83 -9.59 -2.99 -3.17
N ALA A 84 -10.11 -2.62 -2.00
CA ALA A 84 -10.75 -3.54 -1.06
C ALA A 84 -12.06 -4.10 -1.65
N GLU A 85 -12.91 -3.25 -2.20
CA GLU A 85 -14.17 -3.64 -2.82
C GLU A 85 -13.93 -4.61 -3.99
N GLN A 86 -13.13 -4.21 -4.99
CA GLN A 86 -12.90 -5.00 -6.20
C GLN A 86 -12.21 -6.35 -5.94
N SER A 87 -11.50 -6.50 -4.82
CA SER A 87 -10.71 -7.69 -4.49
C SER A 87 -11.33 -8.57 -3.40
N ASN A 88 -12.52 -8.25 -2.92
CA ASN A 88 -13.13 -8.90 -1.76
C ASN A 88 -12.21 -8.84 -0.52
N ASN A 89 -11.78 -7.62 -0.18
CA ASN A 89 -10.92 -7.27 0.96
C ASN A 89 -9.55 -7.98 0.98
N ARG A 90 -8.93 -8.18 -0.20
CA ARG A 90 -7.56 -8.72 -0.32
C ARG A 90 -6.48 -7.63 -0.49
N PHE A 91 -6.83 -6.35 -0.37
CA PHE A 91 -5.86 -5.25 -0.39
C PHE A 91 -5.52 -4.80 1.03
N LEU A 92 -4.22 -4.66 1.32
CA LEU A 92 -3.70 -4.08 2.56
C LEU A 92 -2.91 -2.81 2.24
N LEU A 93 -3.36 -1.67 2.77
CA LEU A 93 -2.65 -0.42 2.60
C LEU A 93 -1.49 -0.32 3.58
N GLY A 94 -0.26 -0.32 3.07
CA GLY A 94 0.95 -0.01 3.84
C GLY A 94 1.49 1.36 3.46
N LEU A 95 1.55 2.28 4.41
CA LEU A 95 2.01 3.66 4.23
C LEU A 95 3.38 3.90 4.83
N GLY A 96 4.12 4.84 4.26
CA GLY A 96 5.41 5.27 4.78
C GLY A 96 5.77 6.69 4.37
N VAL A 97 6.65 7.30 5.16
CA VAL A 97 7.15 8.66 4.92
C VAL A 97 8.31 8.70 3.92
N SER A 98 8.74 7.54 3.41
CA SER A 98 9.88 7.43 2.50
C SER A 98 11.16 8.04 3.10
N HIS A 99 12.04 8.57 2.24
CA HIS A 99 13.33 9.16 2.61
C HIS A 99 13.49 10.54 1.98
N LYS A 100 14.10 11.46 2.73
CA LYS A 100 14.33 12.83 2.28
C LYS A 100 14.95 12.92 0.87
N PRO A 101 15.99 12.14 0.50
CA PRO A 101 16.55 12.19 -0.84
C PRO A 101 15.56 11.85 -1.96
N ILE A 102 14.64 10.93 -1.74
CA ILE A 102 13.61 10.58 -2.73
C ILE A 102 12.54 11.67 -2.79
N VAL A 103 12.05 12.11 -1.64
CA VAL A 103 10.96 13.10 -1.58
C VAL A 103 11.43 14.47 -2.10
N GLU A 104 12.58 14.95 -1.67
CA GLU A 104 13.11 16.26 -2.10
C GLU A 104 13.91 16.17 -3.40
N GLY A 105 14.89 15.25 -3.47
CA GLY A 105 15.83 15.19 -4.57
C GLY A 105 15.24 14.66 -5.87
N VAL A 106 14.36 13.67 -5.79
CA VAL A 106 13.76 13.04 -6.99
C VAL A 106 12.41 13.66 -7.32
N ARG A 107 11.60 14.00 -6.32
CA ARG A 107 10.20 14.45 -6.51
C ARG A 107 10.01 15.96 -6.34
N GLY A 108 11.01 16.69 -5.83
CA GLY A 108 10.92 18.14 -5.62
C GLY A 108 9.88 18.57 -4.56
N LEU A 109 9.49 17.63 -3.67
CA LEU A 109 8.52 17.87 -2.61
C LEU A 109 9.22 18.20 -1.30
N LYS A 110 8.56 18.86 -0.36
CA LYS A 110 9.13 19.20 0.94
C LYS A 110 8.97 18.06 1.93
N TYR A 111 10.07 17.53 2.46
CA TYR A 111 10.06 16.50 3.50
C TYR A 111 9.82 17.11 4.88
N GLY A 112 8.77 16.71 5.56
CA GLY A 112 8.40 17.17 6.89
C GLY A 112 8.91 16.28 8.03
N PRO A 113 8.65 16.66 9.31
CA PRO A 113 8.92 15.82 10.47
C PRO A 113 8.14 14.48 10.36
N PRO A 114 8.81 13.32 10.30
CA PRO A 114 8.17 12.06 9.87
C PRO A 114 6.92 11.67 10.65
N VAL A 115 6.99 11.68 11.98
CA VAL A 115 5.88 11.24 12.85
C VAL A 115 4.69 12.21 12.77
N ALA A 116 4.94 13.51 12.84
CA ALA A 116 3.87 14.52 12.74
C ALA A 116 3.21 14.51 11.36
N THR A 117 4.01 14.34 10.29
CA THR A 117 3.50 14.26 8.93
C THR A 117 2.63 13.01 8.72
N MET A 118 3.07 11.85 9.23
CA MET A 118 2.29 10.61 9.15
C MET A 118 0.99 10.72 9.94
N ARG A 119 1.03 11.23 11.18
CA ARG A 119 -0.16 11.43 12.03
C ARG A 119 -1.19 12.28 11.30
N LYS A 120 -0.76 13.47 10.84
CA LYS A 120 -1.67 14.36 10.12
C LYS A 120 -2.23 13.73 8.85
N TYR A 121 -1.43 12.97 8.12
CA TYR A 121 -1.89 12.27 6.92
C TYR A 121 -2.97 11.25 7.23
N LEU A 122 -2.83 10.47 8.31
CA LEU A 122 -3.82 9.48 8.74
C LEU A 122 -5.11 10.16 9.22
N GLU A 123 -5.02 11.25 10.00
CA GLU A 123 -6.17 12.06 10.45
C GLU A 123 -6.92 12.64 9.25
N ASP A 124 -6.22 13.22 8.27
CA ASP A 124 -6.82 13.77 7.06
C ASP A 124 -7.47 12.68 6.18
N MET A 125 -6.85 11.49 6.14
CA MET A 125 -7.39 10.34 5.42
C MET A 125 -8.69 9.84 6.07
N GLU A 126 -8.73 9.71 7.39
CA GLU A 126 -9.91 9.31 8.14
C GLU A 126 -11.07 10.31 8.01
N ALA A 127 -10.75 11.61 8.02
CA ALA A 127 -11.72 12.69 7.86
C ALA A 127 -12.24 12.90 6.43
N SER A 128 -11.60 12.23 5.44
CA SER A 128 -11.95 12.41 4.03
C SER A 128 -13.29 11.73 3.67
N PRO A 129 -14.14 12.36 2.87
CA PRO A 129 -15.38 11.75 2.41
C PRO A 129 -15.09 10.64 1.39
N TYR A 130 -15.86 9.57 1.46
CA TYR A 130 -15.92 8.53 0.42
C TYR A 130 -17.37 8.21 0.09
N THR A 131 -17.74 8.37 -1.18
CA THR A 131 -19.12 8.18 -1.66
C THR A 131 -19.27 6.97 -2.60
N GLY A 132 -18.17 6.24 -2.85
CA GLY A 132 -18.19 5.03 -3.65
C GLY A 132 -18.77 3.83 -2.90
N VAL A 133 -18.92 2.72 -3.59
CA VAL A 133 -19.29 1.45 -2.95
C VAL A 133 -18.13 0.98 -2.09
N SER A 134 -18.42 0.74 -0.82
CA SER A 134 -17.43 0.18 0.13
C SER A 134 -17.43 -1.34 0.10
N GLY A 135 -16.30 -1.94 0.44
CA GLY A 135 -16.19 -3.37 0.69
C GLY A 135 -17.01 -3.79 1.93
N SER A 136 -17.08 -5.10 2.17
CA SER A 136 -17.82 -5.68 3.31
C SER A 136 -17.16 -5.43 4.69
N GLU A 137 -15.90 -5.03 4.70
CA GLU A 137 -15.12 -4.74 5.91
C GLU A 137 -14.38 -3.42 5.74
N VAL A 138 -14.06 -2.74 6.85
CA VAL A 138 -13.14 -1.59 6.82
C VAL A 138 -11.74 -2.12 6.46
N PRO A 139 -11.14 -1.65 5.35
CA PRO A 139 -9.83 -2.16 4.97
C PRO A 139 -8.75 -1.67 5.94
N PRO A 140 -7.86 -2.57 6.40
CA PRO A 140 -6.82 -2.20 7.34
C PRO A 140 -5.74 -1.34 6.70
N THR A 141 -5.10 -0.51 7.54
CA THR A 141 -3.91 0.27 7.18
C THR A 141 -2.77 -0.11 8.12
N VAL A 142 -1.57 -0.26 7.58
CA VAL A 142 -0.33 -0.42 8.36
C VAL A 142 0.65 0.68 7.99
N ILE A 143 1.52 1.06 8.92
CA ILE A 143 2.56 2.06 8.66
C ILE A 143 3.94 1.48 8.87
N ALA A 144 4.90 1.92 8.06
CA ALA A 144 6.30 1.57 8.24
C ALA A 144 6.88 2.31 9.44
N ALA A 145 7.35 1.56 10.44
CA ALA A 145 7.87 2.10 11.69
C ALA A 145 9.22 1.48 12.05
N LEU A 146 10.29 2.29 12.02
CA LEU A 146 11.66 1.86 12.34
C LEU A 146 12.16 2.39 13.70
N GLY A 147 11.51 3.42 14.24
CA GLY A 147 11.90 4.02 15.49
C GLY A 147 10.76 4.06 16.52
N PRO A 148 11.08 4.21 17.82
CA PRO A 148 10.11 4.07 18.91
C PRO A 148 8.91 5.02 18.78
N LYS A 149 9.12 6.26 18.32
CA LYS A 149 8.01 7.22 18.14
C LYS A 149 7.04 6.84 17.03
N MET A 150 7.54 6.26 15.93
CA MET A 150 6.68 5.79 14.85
C MET A 150 6.01 4.46 15.21
N LEU A 151 6.67 3.60 15.98
CA LEU A 151 6.06 2.38 16.55
C LEU A 151 4.91 2.73 17.51
N ALA A 152 5.07 3.76 18.33
CA ALA A 152 3.99 4.26 19.20
C ALA A 152 2.79 4.73 18.35
N LEU A 153 3.03 5.53 17.31
CA LEU A 153 1.96 5.94 16.38
C LEU A 153 1.28 4.75 15.69
N ALA A 154 2.04 3.71 15.35
CA ALA A 154 1.48 2.52 14.69
C ALA A 154 0.58 1.67 15.62
N SER A 155 0.65 1.88 16.93
CA SER A 155 -0.16 1.17 17.94
C SER A 155 -1.43 1.93 18.37
N GLU A 156 -1.59 3.16 17.94
CA GLU A 156 -2.79 3.99 18.14
C GLU A 156 -3.90 3.60 17.15
#